data_ceb61e9ed55c526ea7ea90f2d79234da
#
_entry.id   ceb61e9ed55c526ea7ea90f2d79234da
#
_cell.length_a   1.000
_cell.length_b   1.000
_cell.length_c   1.000
_cell.angle_alpha   90.00
_cell.angle_beta   90.00
_cell.angle_gamma   90.00
#
_symmetry.space_group_name_H-M   'P 1'
#
loop_
_entity.id
_entity.type
_entity.pdbx_description
1 polymer ?
#
loop_
_entity_poly.entity_id
_entity_poly.type
_entity_poly.pdbx_seq_one_letter_code
_entity_poly.pdbx_strand_id
1 'polypeptide(L)'
;MDPQLVTLAVDAPDVSALGPPLYANVAHVSSTPYDFRITFSLLSTQKDGRAGVVAERQQAIAEVLFPAGAMESLVDLLREELDRFVDEFGPPRPNVHRSDGNGRGNR
;
A
#
# COMPACT_ATOMS: atom_id res chain seq x y z
N MET A 1 32.50 6.06 4.35
CA MET A 1 31.91 5.79 4.03
C MET A 1 31.18 5.76 3.67
N ASP A 2 31.14 5.79 3.29
CA ASP A 2 30.29 5.82 2.83
C ASP A 2 29.47 5.05 2.69
N PRO A 3 28.92 5.07 2.73
CA PRO A 3 28.08 4.34 2.68
C PRO A 3 27.43 4.05 1.61
N GLN A 4 27.64 4.03 1.12
CA GLN A 4 27.10 3.80 0.25
C GLN A 4 26.87 2.89 -0.12
N LEU A 5 27.01 2.58 0.02
CA LEU A 5 26.65 1.82 -0.26
C LEU A 5 25.74 1.37 -0.55
N VAL A 6 25.44 1.54 -0.38
CA VAL A 6 24.49 1.16 -0.28
C VAL A 6 23.68 1.09 -1.26
N THR A 7 23.73 1.48 -1.88
CA THR A 7 22.92 1.59 -2.65
C THR A 7 22.89 1.05 -3.75
N LEU A 8 23.18 0.68 -3.93
CA LEU A 8 23.29 0.23 -4.83
C LEU A 8 22.37 -0.29 -5.58
N ALA A 9 22.45 -0.26 -6.52
CA ALA A 9 21.66 -0.75 -7.40
C ALA A 9 21.27 -1.97 -7.05
N VAL A 10 20.18 -2.02 -6.93
CA VAL A 10 19.73 -3.14 -6.37
C VAL A 10 18.95 -3.89 -7.33
N ASP A 11 19.31 -5.06 -7.59
CA ASP A 11 18.52 -5.97 -8.39
C ASP A 11 17.25 -6.30 -7.66
N ALA A 12 16.28 -6.75 -8.38
CA ALA A 12 15.06 -7.21 -7.76
C ALA A 12 15.38 -8.31 -6.75
N PRO A 13 14.75 -8.30 -5.61
CA PRO A 13 15.05 -9.33 -4.61
C PRO A 13 14.49 -10.67 -5.01
N ASP A 14 15.10 -11.70 -4.46
CA ASP A 14 14.62 -13.06 -4.64
C ASP A 14 13.43 -13.28 -3.72
N VAL A 15 12.27 -13.50 -4.29
CA VAL A 15 11.05 -13.68 -3.51
C VAL A 15 10.62 -15.15 -3.44
N SER A 16 11.47 -16.07 -3.88
CA SER A 16 11.07 -17.47 -3.97
C SER A 16 10.77 -18.07 -2.61
N ALA A 17 11.32 -17.52 -1.53
CA ALA A 17 11.06 -18.03 -0.19
C ALA A 17 9.77 -17.48 0.41
N LEU A 18 9.15 -16.52 -0.24
CA LEU A 18 7.90 -15.99 0.24
C LEU A 18 6.75 -16.82 -0.27
N GLY A 19 5.64 -16.80 0.42
CA GLY A 19 4.44 -17.39 -0.13
C GLY A 19 3.89 -16.53 -1.24
N PRO A 20 2.67 -16.79 -1.68
CA PRO A 20 2.06 -15.97 -2.71
C PRO A 20 1.93 -14.52 -2.26
N PRO A 21 1.91 -13.58 -3.17
CA PRO A 21 1.71 -12.19 -2.78
C PRO A 21 0.40 -12.01 -2.03
N LEU A 22 0.42 -11.10 -1.09
CA LEU A 22 -0.78 -10.74 -0.36
C LEU A 22 -1.46 -9.58 -1.06
N TYR A 23 -2.78 -9.59 -1.04
CA TYR A 23 -3.54 -8.50 -1.61
C TYR A 23 -4.03 -7.59 -0.50
N ALA A 24 -3.75 -6.30 -0.64
CA ALA A 24 -4.22 -5.30 0.31
C ALA A 24 -4.61 -4.07 -0.48
N ASN A 25 -5.65 -3.39 -0.05
CA ASN A 25 -6.11 -2.20 -0.74
C ASN A 25 -6.22 -1.00 0.16
N VAL A 26 -5.74 -1.11 1.41
CA VAL A 26 -5.73 0.00 2.35
C VAL A 26 -4.42 -0.07 3.11
N ALA A 27 -3.85 1.07 3.38
CA ALA A 27 -2.66 1.15 4.22
C ALA A 27 -2.86 2.21 5.28
N HIS A 28 -2.45 1.90 6.49
CA HIS A 28 -2.38 2.85 7.57
C HIS A 28 -0.92 3.05 7.93
N VAL A 29 -0.55 4.29 8.18
CA VAL A 29 0.84 4.60 8.48
C VAL A 29 0.90 5.40 9.76
N SER A 30 1.77 4.99 10.65
CA SER A 30 2.08 5.75 11.85
C SER A 30 3.59 5.75 12.04
N SER A 31 4.06 6.59 12.95
CA SER A 31 5.51 6.71 13.08
C SER A 31 5.90 6.96 14.51
N THR A 32 7.12 6.56 14.82
CA THR A 32 7.86 6.97 15.98
C THR A 32 9.06 7.76 15.50
N PRO A 33 9.88 8.30 16.40
CA PRO A 33 11.09 8.98 15.93
C PRO A 33 12.06 8.08 15.17
N TYR A 34 11.90 6.77 15.25
CA TYR A 34 12.89 5.85 14.69
C TYR A 34 12.38 5.09 13.48
N ASP A 35 11.09 4.87 13.39
CA ASP A 35 10.58 4.04 12.31
C ASP A 35 9.13 4.40 11.99
N PHE A 36 8.71 3.86 10.86
CA PHE A 36 7.31 3.93 10.45
C PHE A 36 6.72 2.54 10.56
N ARG A 37 5.46 2.51 10.95
CA ARG A 37 4.69 1.26 10.96
C ARG A 37 3.65 1.36 9.87
N ILE A 38 3.69 0.44 8.93
CA ILE A 38 2.75 0.42 7.82
C ILE A 38 1.92 -0.83 7.97
N THR A 39 0.62 -0.65 8.14
CA THR A 39 -0.29 -1.78 8.27
C THR A 39 -1.10 -1.87 7.00
N PHE A 40 -1.01 -3.00 6.34
CA PHE A 40 -1.75 -3.26 5.12
C PHE A 40 -2.99 -4.06 5.44
N SER A 41 -4.11 -3.65 4.88
CA SER A 41 -5.38 -4.26 5.18
C SER A 41 -6.16 -4.53 3.92
N LEU A 42 -7.09 -5.45 4.02
CA LEU A 42 -8.05 -5.71 2.97
C LEU A 42 -9.39 -5.21 3.43
N LEU A 43 -9.92 -4.26 2.68
CA LEU A 43 -11.26 -3.75 2.93
C LEU A 43 -12.18 -4.37 1.89
N SER A 44 -13.23 -5.00 2.35
CA SER A 44 -14.17 -5.66 1.46
C SER A 44 -15.58 -5.32 1.89
N THR A 45 -16.49 -5.46 0.95
CA THR A 45 -17.90 -5.20 1.17
C THR A 45 -18.63 -6.52 1.09
N GLN A 46 -19.49 -6.78 2.05
CA GLN A 46 -20.25 -8.00 2.07
C GLN A 46 -21.72 -7.66 2.19
N LYS A 47 -22.53 -8.37 1.45
CA LYS A 47 -23.95 -8.32 1.68
C LYS A 47 -24.29 -9.32 2.76
N ASP A 48 -25.14 -8.93 3.67
CA ASP A 48 -25.42 -9.81 4.78
C ASP A 48 -26.68 -10.62 4.57
N GLY A 49 -27.18 -10.69 3.38
CA GLY A 49 -28.34 -11.52 3.10
C GLY A 49 -29.64 -10.82 3.25
N ARG A 50 -29.66 -9.60 3.74
CA ARG A 50 -30.86 -8.81 3.78
C ARG A 50 -30.82 -7.80 2.67
N ALA A 51 -31.96 -7.57 2.08
CA ALA A 51 -32.01 -6.66 0.96
C ALA A 51 -31.46 -5.30 1.39
N GLY A 52 -30.48 -4.81 0.66
CA GLY A 52 -29.97 -3.49 0.88
C GLY A 52 -29.00 -3.32 2.02
N VAL A 53 -28.73 -4.35 2.78
CA VAL A 53 -27.80 -4.25 3.89
C VAL A 53 -26.42 -4.67 3.43
N VAL A 54 -25.45 -3.80 3.66
CA VAL A 54 -24.08 -4.03 3.24
C VAL A 54 -23.19 -3.74 4.43
N ALA A 55 -22.28 -4.65 4.71
CA ALA A 55 -21.33 -4.48 5.77
C ALA A 55 -19.94 -4.35 5.17
N GLU A 56 -19.16 -3.44 5.69
CA GLU A 56 -17.77 -3.34 5.31
C GLU A 56 -16.93 -4.04 6.33
N ARG A 57 -15.88 -4.67 5.87
CA ARG A 57 -15.02 -5.41 6.72
C ARG A 57 -13.59 -5.09 6.38
N GLN A 58 -12.81 -4.76 7.37
CA GLN A 58 -11.39 -4.47 7.16
C GLN A 58 -10.59 -5.47 7.97
N GLN A 59 -9.69 -6.13 7.29
CA GLN A 59 -8.87 -7.15 7.91
C GLN A 59 -7.41 -6.81 7.70
N ALA A 60 -6.66 -6.73 8.78
CA ALA A 60 -5.22 -6.49 8.66
C ALA A 60 -4.56 -7.73 8.08
N ILE A 61 -3.73 -7.50 7.07
CA ILE A 61 -3.05 -8.58 6.37
C ILE A 61 -1.60 -8.67 6.82
N ALA A 62 -0.94 -7.53 6.95
CA ALA A 62 0.48 -7.53 7.26
C ALA A 62 0.86 -6.21 7.90
N GLU A 63 1.89 -6.25 8.71
CA GLU A 63 2.40 -5.05 9.32
C GLU A 63 3.91 -5.03 9.11
N VAL A 64 4.43 -3.89 8.70
CA VAL A 64 5.83 -3.75 8.37
C VAL A 64 6.38 -2.57 9.12
N LEU A 65 7.53 -2.77 9.75
CA LEU A 65 8.28 -1.66 10.33
C LEU A 65 9.37 -1.26 9.35
N PHE A 66 9.46 0.02 9.10
CA PHE A 66 10.40 0.53 8.13
C PHE A 66 11.21 1.66 8.74
N PRO A 67 12.54 1.65 8.62
CA PRO A 67 13.33 2.69 9.28
C PRO A 67 12.99 4.07 8.76
N ALA A 68 12.95 5.03 9.68
CA ALA A 68 12.61 6.40 9.30
C ALA A 68 13.60 6.93 8.26
N GLY A 69 14.88 6.58 8.42
CA GLY A 69 15.88 7.09 7.49
C GLY A 69 15.77 6.56 6.07
N ALA A 70 15.03 5.49 5.87
CA ALA A 70 14.84 4.95 4.53
C ALA A 70 13.50 5.32 3.92
N MET A 71 12.66 6.04 4.65
CA MET A 71 11.31 6.29 4.17
C MET A 71 11.29 7.20 2.95
N GLU A 72 12.17 8.18 2.91
CA GLU A 72 12.20 9.06 1.74
C GLU A 72 12.50 8.28 0.46
N SER A 73 13.43 7.34 0.55
CA SER A 73 13.73 6.51 -0.60
C SER A 73 12.52 5.70 -1.03
N LEU A 74 11.79 5.16 -0.06
CA LEU A 74 10.60 4.39 -0.41
C LEU A 74 9.57 5.28 -1.10
N VAL A 75 9.35 6.48 -0.58
CA VAL A 75 8.39 7.38 -1.18
C VAL A 75 8.82 7.72 -2.61
N ASP A 76 10.10 7.97 -2.82
CA ASP A 76 10.60 8.29 -4.16
C ASP A 76 10.39 7.12 -5.12
N LEU A 77 10.68 5.91 -4.66
CA LEU A 77 10.49 4.73 -5.51
C LEU A 77 9.02 4.53 -5.86
N LEU A 78 8.15 4.73 -4.89
CA LEU A 78 6.72 4.60 -5.17
C LEU A 78 6.25 5.65 -6.15
N ARG A 79 6.75 6.88 -6.02
CA ARG A 79 6.37 7.94 -6.94
C ARG A 79 6.87 7.65 -8.35
N GLU A 80 8.11 7.19 -8.47
CA GLU A 80 8.66 6.85 -9.77
C GLU A 80 7.84 5.77 -10.45
N GLU A 81 7.47 4.77 -9.68
CA GLU A 81 6.70 3.67 -10.25
C GLU A 81 5.30 4.11 -10.63
N LEU A 82 4.70 4.97 -9.81
CA LEU A 82 3.39 5.50 -10.14
C LEU A 82 3.44 6.34 -11.42
N ASP A 83 4.47 7.17 -11.55
CA ASP A 83 4.62 7.97 -12.76
C ASP A 83 4.79 7.08 -13.99
N ARG A 84 5.57 6.03 -13.86
CA ARG A 84 5.74 5.09 -14.96
C ARG A 84 4.43 4.40 -15.30
N PHE A 85 3.66 4.05 -14.28
CA PHE A 85 2.36 3.43 -14.50
C PHE A 85 1.44 4.36 -15.29
N VAL A 86 1.40 5.62 -14.89
CA VAL A 86 0.53 6.58 -15.57
C VAL A 86 0.96 6.77 -17.03
N ASP A 87 2.27 6.83 -17.27
CA ASP A 87 2.75 6.98 -18.64
C ASP A 87 2.36 5.79 -19.50
N GLU A 88 2.38 4.61 -18.93
CA GLU A 88 2.15 3.38 -19.71
C GLU A 88 0.68 3.04 -19.82
N PHE A 89 -0.08 3.24 -18.76
CA PHE A 89 -1.44 2.74 -18.66
C PHE A 89 -2.49 3.82 -18.46
N GLY A 90 -2.07 5.07 -18.25
CA GLY A 90 -3.00 6.12 -17.90
C GLY A 90 -3.27 6.17 -16.41
N PRO A 91 -4.10 7.10 -15.97
CA PRO A 91 -4.36 7.25 -14.54
C PRO A 91 -4.94 5.98 -13.95
N PRO A 92 -4.55 5.64 -12.73
CA PRO A 92 -5.11 4.44 -12.10
C PRO A 92 -6.59 4.62 -11.82
N ARG A 93 -7.29 3.51 -11.83
CA ARG A 93 -8.70 3.54 -11.50
C ARG A 93 -8.89 3.74 -10.02
N PRO A 94 -9.96 4.44 -9.62
CA PRO A 94 -10.22 4.58 -8.20
C PRO A 94 -10.43 3.22 -7.54
N ASN A 95 -10.05 3.15 -6.28
CA ASN A 95 -10.26 1.95 -5.51
C ASN A 95 -11.74 1.88 -5.15
N VAL A 96 -12.42 0.84 -5.62
CA VAL A 96 -13.85 0.73 -5.42
C VAL A 96 -14.22 0.41 -3.99
N HIS A 97 -13.25 0.05 -3.16
CA HIS A 97 -13.54 -0.27 -1.78
C HIS A 97 -13.24 0.88 -0.83
N ARG A 98 -12.95 2.05 -1.35
CA ARG A 98 -12.74 3.18 -0.47
C ARG A 98 -14.00 3.51 0.26
N SER A 99 -13.84 3.75 1.50
CA SER A 99 -14.97 4.08 2.31
C SER A 99 -14.94 5.51 2.75
N ASP A 100 -14.32 6.37 2.05
CA ASP A 100 -14.25 7.71 2.45
C ASP A 100 -15.44 8.46 2.06
N GLY A 101 -16.27 7.89 1.97
CA GLY A 101 -17.32 8.58 1.79
C GLY A 101 -17.27 9.72 0.96
N ASN A 102 -17.02 9.78 0.90
CA ASN A 102 -17.00 10.68 0.40
C ASN A 102 -17.12 10.60 -0.72
N GLY A 103 -17.07 10.11 -0.83
CA GLY A 103 -17.18 10.02 -1.66
C GLY A 103 -17.71 10.57 -2.43
N ARG A 104 -17.89 10.94 -2.24
CA ARG A 104 -18.36 11.31 -2.74
C ARG A 104 -18.17 11.49 -3.70
N GLY A 105 -17.94 11.52 -3.81
CA GLY A 105 -17.77 11.75 -4.65
C GLY A 105 -17.67 11.75 -5.36
N ASN A 106 -17.67 11.81 -5.50
CA ASN A 106 -17.57 11.85 -6.23
C ASN A 106 -17.88 11.75 -6.88
N ARG A 107 -18.16 11.87 -6.87
CA ARG A 107 -18.40 11.79 -7.48
C ARG A 107 -18.62 11.84 -8.02
#